data_face77e9e40ae5f556d0b5423beb0626
#
_entry.id   face77e9e40ae5f556d0b5423beb0626
#
_cell.length_a   1.000
_cell.length_b   1.000
_cell.length_c   1.000
_cell.angle_alpha   90.00
_cell.angle_beta   90.00
_cell.angle_gamma   90.00
#
_symmetry.space_group_name_H-M   'P 1'
#
loop_
_entity.id
_entity.type
_entity.pdbx_description
1 polymer ?
#
loop_
_entity_poly.entity_id
_entity_poly.type
_entity_poly.pdbx_seq_one_letter_code
_entity_poly.pdbx_strand_id
1 'polypeptide(L)'
;MSLPEGALLFVYTGDGSKVLGGYGAQNISHSGTIATQPIETDDVVIEVQAPAGSSPTLRLSEVNHGIRPLNLRATFGSNFGRASSALTCTPEVVCMPGLDEMKRAVVVVVINGEGVGSGTMVSTTEGGNTPYLLTAAHVLSVNFKYMNIEQQAERTVAIFNYESPSCSGEVMPDLTQSVSGATVVGFDKPTDACLIRLNNVPPESYRPYYMGWTAEKHPGGNYINLHHPYAMTKRVNYYNGNVKVNVTCETDQHYFDDHMHYEVPAWDVGTTAPGSSGSPLIDRAQRVMGGLSAGKSYCSVKSADYFFSLANVWEQKREATENIVRALSPRGSGTLTCDGRDPYGSLRSRARRITHVSSALSGDSLSGQGAQLSSEVILGDADAVGEHYLLKPHTQLYGAYVMLDMSQVKPNELGSEDVSMTLEVYTGGESPAATIPVDLSKIIRGTLSSRQDNLKYREVFVSFPQPIELSDRGELILAIPTQSLPKGVSILHQQYSGAGGQMMIKSGNKWTPRTLTKGTIALWMDPLIGDSEEDQAERSYPLFSLTSTSPEQILLQLADRVSETAELGIYTISGQKVYTATLPSRATILDRRMLEGLGVVVIHVTAGSEQLSIKALFPAN
;
A
#
# COMPACT_ATOMS: atom_id res chain seq x y z
N MET A 1 -9.91 22.33 -23.57
CA MET A 1 -11.22 22.21 -22.91
C MET A 1 -11.60 23.55 -22.32
N SER A 2 -12.87 23.92 -22.38
CA SER A 2 -13.41 25.08 -21.66
C SER A 2 -14.72 24.67 -21.01
N LEU A 3 -14.75 24.73 -19.69
CA LEU A 3 -15.96 24.51 -18.89
C LEU A 3 -16.38 25.86 -18.31
N PRO A 4 -17.55 26.39 -18.67
CA PRO A 4 -18.09 27.59 -18.05
C PRO A 4 -18.23 27.41 -16.54
N GLU A 5 -18.31 28.51 -15.81
CA GLU A 5 -18.58 28.50 -14.37
C GLU A 5 -19.89 27.73 -14.09
N GLY A 6 -19.85 26.83 -13.12
CA GLY A 6 -20.97 25.94 -12.78
C GLY A 6 -21.15 24.73 -13.70
N ALA A 7 -20.34 24.57 -14.76
CA ALA A 7 -20.35 23.34 -15.55
C ALA A 7 -19.51 22.26 -14.90
N LEU A 8 -19.99 21.00 -14.98
CA LEU A 8 -19.35 19.81 -14.45
C LEU A 8 -19.20 18.75 -15.54
N LEU A 9 -18.04 18.12 -15.58
CA LEU A 9 -17.73 16.98 -16.43
C LEU A 9 -17.75 15.71 -15.58
N PHE A 10 -18.44 14.69 -16.05
CA PHE A 10 -18.45 13.35 -15.49
C PHE A 10 -17.95 12.36 -16.52
N VAL A 11 -17.23 11.34 -16.04
CA VAL A 11 -16.81 10.18 -16.82
C VAL A 11 -17.25 8.94 -16.07
N TYR A 12 -18.09 8.13 -16.69
CA TYR A 12 -18.64 6.97 -15.99
C TYR A 12 -18.78 5.76 -16.91
N THR A 13 -18.90 4.59 -16.28
CA THR A 13 -19.15 3.33 -17.00
C THR A 13 -20.52 3.35 -17.65
N GLY A 14 -20.70 2.68 -18.80
CA GLY A 14 -21.96 2.64 -19.51
C GLY A 14 -23.15 2.17 -18.67
N ASP A 15 -22.89 1.37 -17.64
CA ASP A 15 -23.87 0.91 -16.64
C ASP A 15 -24.04 1.89 -15.45
N GLY A 16 -23.31 2.99 -15.42
CA GLY A 16 -23.36 3.98 -14.33
C GLY A 16 -22.74 3.54 -12.99
N SER A 17 -22.16 2.36 -12.94
CA SER A 17 -21.67 1.74 -11.71
C SER A 17 -20.45 2.43 -11.11
N LYS A 18 -19.62 3.07 -11.94
CA LYS A 18 -18.50 3.91 -11.48
C LYS A 18 -18.61 5.28 -12.14
N VAL A 19 -18.63 6.31 -11.31
CA VAL A 19 -18.65 7.69 -11.74
C VAL A 19 -17.39 8.40 -11.26
N LEU A 20 -16.66 8.98 -12.19
CA LEU A 20 -15.53 9.86 -11.93
C LEU A 20 -15.96 11.30 -12.21
N GLY A 21 -15.48 12.24 -11.42
CA GLY A 21 -15.75 13.66 -11.64
C GLY A 21 -16.68 14.26 -10.59
N GLY A 22 -17.61 15.06 -11.08
CA GLY A 22 -17.81 16.45 -10.93
C GLY A 22 -16.60 17.33 -11.21
N TYR A 23 -15.86 17.11 -12.31
CA TYR A 23 -14.73 17.99 -12.66
C TYR A 23 -15.28 19.33 -13.14
N GLY A 24 -14.98 20.40 -12.43
CA GLY A 24 -15.33 21.77 -12.79
C GLY A 24 -14.16 22.54 -13.41
N ALA A 25 -14.35 23.83 -13.63
CA ALA A 25 -13.30 24.70 -14.16
C ALA A 25 -12.01 24.69 -13.32
N GLN A 26 -12.12 24.48 -12.02
CA GLN A 26 -10.99 24.40 -11.09
C GLN A 26 -10.12 23.14 -11.28
N ASN A 27 -10.63 22.11 -11.96
CA ASN A 27 -9.91 20.87 -12.24
C ASN A 27 -9.18 20.92 -13.60
N ILE A 28 -9.41 21.98 -14.39
CA ILE A 28 -8.73 22.17 -15.67
C ILE A 28 -7.30 22.62 -15.38
N SER A 29 -6.35 21.89 -15.93
CA SER A 29 -4.94 22.25 -15.84
C SER A 29 -4.62 23.53 -16.61
N HIS A 30 -3.41 24.07 -16.44
CA HIS A 30 -2.96 25.27 -17.16
C HIS A 30 -2.95 25.07 -18.69
N SER A 31 -2.70 23.86 -19.16
CA SER A 31 -2.76 23.52 -20.59
C SER A 31 -4.19 23.29 -21.11
N GLY A 32 -5.21 23.46 -20.28
CA GLY A 32 -6.60 23.25 -20.65
C GLY A 32 -7.01 21.79 -20.73
N THR A 33 -6.34 20.90 -20.01
CA THR A 33 -6.62 19.46 -19.96
C THR A 33 -7.16 19.00 -18.61
N ILE A 34 -7.91 17.91 -18.61
CA ILE A 34 -8.26 17.12 -17.43
C ILE A 34 -7.78 15.70 -17.70
N ALA A 35 -6.91 15.17 -16.83
CA ALA A 35 -6.61 13.76 -16.78
C ALA A 35 -7.61 13.08 -15.84
N THR A 36 -8.26 12.03 -16.28
CA THR A 36 -9.17 11.26 -15.42
C THR A 36 -8.43 10.14 -14.72
N GLN A 37 -8.97 9.71 -13.60
CA GLN A 37 -8.54 8.48 -12.94
C GLN A 37 -8.81 7.27 -13.86
N PRO A 38 -8.11 6.16 -13.65
CA PRO A 38 -8.40 4.91 -14.35
C PRO A 38 -9.86 4.49 -14.12
N ILE A 39 -10.51 4.05 -15.19
CA ILE A 39 -11.84 3.47 -15.14
C ILE A 39 -11.81 2.10 -15.84
N GLU A 40 -12.22 1.07 -15.12
CA GLU A 40 -12.14 -0.31 -15.58
C GLU A 40 -13.42 -0.69 -16.35
N THR A 41 -13.49 -0.33 -17.61
CA THR A 41 -14.62 -0.65 -18.50
C THR A 41 -14.20 -0.51 -19.95
N ASP A 42 -14.86 -1.22 -20.85
CA ASP A 42 -14.77 -1.04 -22.30
C ASP A 42 -15.83 -0.06 -22.85
N ASP A 43 -16.78 0.35 -21.98
CA ASP A 43 -17.86 1.27 -22.33
C ASP A 43 -17.84 2.47 -21.38
N VAL A 44 -17.51 3.64 -21.93
CA VAL A 44 -17.35 4.89 -21.18
C VAL A 44 -18.31 5.94 -21.69
N VAL A 45 -19.08 6.53 -20.79
CA VAL A 45 -19.91 7.71 -21.06
C VAL A 45 -19.20 8.96 -20.53
N ILE A 46 -19.15 9.98 -21.36
CA ILE A 46 -18.66 11.30 -20.99
C ILE A 46 -19.85 12.26 -21.00
N GLU A 47 -20.20 12.83 -19.87
CA GLU A 47 -21.33 13.73 -19.69
C GLU A 47 -20.83 15.11 -19.23
N VAL A 48 -21.38 16.16 -19.83
CA VAL A 48 -21.16 17.54 -19.39
C VAL A 48 -22.49 18.14 -18.96
N GLN A 49 -22.61 18.47 -17.70
CA GLN A 49 -23.72 19.23 -17.16
C GLN A 49 -23.32 20.72 -17.15
N ALA A 50 -24.09 21.56 -17.78
CA ALA A 50 -23.74 22.98 -17.90
C ALA A 50 -24.97 23.87 -17.69
N PRO A 51 -24.80 25.09 -17.15
CA PRO A 51 -25.89 26.05 -17.01
C PRO A 51 -26.55 26.38 -18.34
N ALA A 52 -27.85 26.62 -18.34
CA ALA A 52 -28.60 26.99 -19.54
C ALA A 52 -28.00 28.23 -20.22
N GLY A 53 -27.82 28.14 -21.53
CA GLY A 53 -27.23 29.23 -22.33
C GLY A 53 -25.70 29.28 -22.33
N SER A 54 -25.01 28.41 -21.60
CA SER A 54 -23.56 28.26 -21.66
C SER A 54 -23.15 27.31 -22.79
N SER A 55 -21.90 27.44 -23.27
CA SER A 55 -21.37 26.63 -24.38
C SER A 55 -20.05 25.96 -23.95
N PRO A 56 -20.11 24.82 -23.26
CA PRO A 56 -18.91 24.07 -22.92
C PRO A 56 -18.25 23.51 -24.18
N THR A 57 -16.91 23.50 -24.22
CA THR A 57 -16.15 22.85 -25.27
C THR A 57 -15.34 21.70 -24.71
N LEU A 58 -15.51 20.52 -25.28
CA LEU A 58 -14.79 19.32 -24.91
C LEU A 58 -14.05 18.77 -26.13
N ARG A 59 -12.81 18.36 -25.92
CA ARG A 59 -12.01 17.61 -26.87
C ARG A 59 -11.39 16.41 -26.17
N LEU A 60 -11.75 15.23 -26.61
CA LEU A 60 -11.05 14.01 -26.22
C LEU A 60 -9.72 13.98 -26.99
N SER A 61 -8.60 14.16 -26.32
CA SER A 61 -7.27 14.25 -26.94
C SER A 61 -6.55 12.91 -26.93
N GLU A 62 -6.82 12.07 -25.92
CA GLU A 62 -6.12 10.81 -25.74
C GLU A 62 -6.95 9.85 -24.90
N VAL A 63 -6.89 8.57 -25.24
CA VAL A 63 -7.42 7.46 -24.45
C VAL A 63 -6.29 6.45 -24.30
N ASN A 64 -5.81 6.28 -23.08
CA ASN A 64 -4.85 5.23 -22.76
C ASN A 64 -5.63 3.96 -22.42
N HIS A 65 -5.72 3.05 -23.38
CA HIS A 65 -6.37 1.76 -23.17
C HIS A 65 -5.43 0.81 -22.46
N GLY A 66 -5.74 0.50 -21.20
CA GLY A 66 -5.05 -0.52 -20.44
C GLY A 66 -5.39 -1.90 -21.01
N ILE A 67 -4.54 -2.40 -21.91
CA ILE A 67 -4.68 -3.76 -22.47
C ILE A 67 -4.50 -4.83 -21.37
N ARG A 68 -3.95 -4.42 -20.20
CA ARG A 68 -3.69 -5.28 -19.03
C ARG A 68 -3.90 -4.48 -17.76
N PRO A 69 -4.32 -5.10 -16.64
CA PRO A 69 -4.32 -4.41 -15.36
C PRO A 69 -2.94 -3.83 -15.05
N LEU A 70 -2.87 -2.82 -14.19
CA LEU A 70 -1.63 -2.14 -13.75
C LEU A 70 -0.55 -3.08 -13.20
N ASN A 71 -0.83 -4.34 -13.14
CA ASN A 71 0.09 -5.46 -13.07
C ASN A 71 1.00 -5.44 -14.32
N LEU A 72 1.89 -4.50 -14.35
CA LEU A 72 2.69 -3.99 -15.47
C LEU A 72 3.70 -5.00 -16.06
N ARG A 73 3.32 -6.28 -16.12
CA ARG A 73 4.00 -7.27 -16.97
C ARG A 73 4.18 -6.79 -18.41
N ALA A 74 3.33 -5.87 -18.87
CA ALA A 74 3.32 -5.44 -20.27
C ALA A 74 4.32 -4.34 -20.59
N THR A 75 4.59 -3.42 -19.69
CA THR A 75 5.52 -2.31 -19.92
C THR A 75 6.97 -2.78 -20.04
N PHE A 76 7.31 -3.91 -19.42
CA PHE A 76 8.67 -4.44 -19.39
C PHE A 76 8.90 -5.71 -20.22
N GLY A 77 7.93 -6.14 -21.05
CA GLY A 77 8.08 -7.20 -22.06
C GLY A 77 8.37 -8.60 -21.50
N SER A 78 9.00 -9.45 -22.31
CA SER A 78 9.36 -10.85 -22.00
C SER A 78 10.31 -11.04 -20.79
N ASN A 79 10.84 -9.96 -20.24
CA ASN A 79 11.70 -9.98 -19.06
C ASN A 79 10.93 -10.14 -17.73
N PHE A 80 9.62 -10.13 -17.75
CA PHE A 80 8.82 -10.18 -16.52
C PHE A 80 8.86 -11.55 -15.80
N GLY A 81 8.95 -12.65 -16.52
CA GLY A 81 9.18 -13.96 -15.89
C GLY A 81 10.51 -14.03 -15.12
N ARG A 82 11.49 -13.21 -15.53
CA ARG A 82 12.72 -12.95 -14.78
C ARG A 82 12.51 -11.95 -13.64
N ALA A 83 11.55 -11.05 -13.74
CA ALA A 83 11.29 -10.01 -12.75
C ALA A 83 10.73 -10.58 -11.43
N SER A 84 9.80 -11.53 -11.47
CA SER A 84 9.27 -12.15 -10.24
C SER A 84 10.34 -12.97 -9.51
N SER A 85 11.21 -13.67 -10.25
CA SER A 85 12.37 -14.37 -9.67
C SER A 85 13.47 -13.40 -9.20
N ALA A 86 13.57 -12.22 -9.83
CA ALA A 86 14.54 -11.20 -9.46
C ALA A 86 14.20 -10.45 -8.17
N LEU A 87 12.96 -10.53 -7.69
CA LEU A 87 12.47 -9.82 -6.49
C LEU A 87 12.18 -10.75 -5.30
N THR A 88 12.62 -12.00 -5.34
CA THR A 88 12.40 -12.95 -4.24
C THR A 88 13.00 -12.51 -2.91
N CYS A 89 14.02 -11.66 -2.93
CA CYS A 89 14.63 -11.08 -1.74
C CYS A 89 13.95 -9.80 -1.23
N THR A 90 12.96 -9.28 -1.96
CA THR A 90 12.29 -8.01 -1.64
C THR A 90 10.89 -8.29 -1.12
N PRO A 91 10.69 -8.28 0.21
CA PRO A 91 9.41 -8.67 0.80
C PRO A 91 8.29 -7.67 0.49
N GLU A 92 7.05 -8.17 0.46
CA GLU A 92 5.85 -7.34 0.49
C GLU A 92 5.82 -6.52 1.77
N VAL A 93 5.35 -5.29 1.70
CA VAL A 93 5.30 -4.40 2.87
C VAL A 93 4.46 -4.97 4.01
N VAL A 94 3.43 -5.75 3.71
CA VAL A 94 2.57 -6.40 4.72
C VAL A 94 3.32 -7.40 5.59
N CYS A 95 4.43 -7.95 5.11
CA CYS A 95 5.28 -8.87 5.88
C CYS A 95 6.11 -8.16 6.96
N MET A 96 6.16 -6.83 6.91
CA MET A 96 7.02 -6.02 7.75
C MET A 96 6.17 -5.14 8.66
N PRO A 97 5.98 -5.53 9.94
CA PRO A 97 5.22 -4.72 10.89
C PRO A 97 5.92 -3.39 11.20
N GLY A 98 5.17 -2.43 11.73
CA GLY A 98 5.69 -1.13 12.16
C GLY A 98 5.91 -0.10 11.05
N LEU A 99 5.38 -0.37 9.84
CA LEU A 99 5.47 0.55 8.70
C LEU A 99 4.12 1.22 8.37
N ASP A 100 3.13 1.11 9.25
CA ASP A 100 1.73 1.44 8.94
C ASP A 100 1.49 2.90 8.52
N GLU A 101 2.24 3.84 9.06
CA GLU A 101 2.16 5.25 8.65
C GLU A 101 2.98 5.49 7.39
N MET A 102 4.24 5.07 7.37
CA MET A 102 5.17 5.29 6.25
C MET A 102 4.65 4.70 4.94
N LYS A 103 4.10 3.49 4.98
CA LYS A 103 3.57 2.83 3.77
C LYS A 103 2.41 3.60 3.13
N ARG A 104 1.59 4.31 3.91
CA ARG A 104 0.47 5.13 3.41
C ARG A 104 0.92 6.40 2.68
N ALA A 105 2.16 6.83 2.89
CA ALA A 105 2.74 7.98 2.19
C ALA A 105 3.29 7.65 0.81
N VAL A 106 3.67 6.39 0.57
CA VAL A 106 4.32 5.99 -0.69
C VAL A 106 3.29 5.49 -1.68
N VAL A 107 3.36 6.01 -2.90
CA VAL A 107 2.39 5.78 -3.98
C VAL A 107 3.07 5.30 -5.26
N VAL A 108 2.32 4.58 -6.09
CA VAL A 108 2.71 4.37 -7.49
C VAL A 108 2.46 5.66 -8.26
N VAL A 109 3.42 6.08 -9.05
CA VAL A 109 3.30 7.24 -9.94
C VAL A 109 3.24 6.73 -11.37
N VAL A 110 2.12 6.98 -12.05
CA VAL A 110 1.93 6.64 -13.46
C VAL A 110 1.90 7.93 -14.27
N ILE A 111 2.75 8.03 -15.27
CA ILE A 111 2.85 9.20 -16.15
C ILE A 111 2.32 8.85 -17.52
N ASN A 112 1.29 9.57 -17.97
CA ASN A 112 0.69 9.41 -19.30
C ASN A 112 0.33 7.95 -19.66
N GLY A 113 0.02 7.12 -18.65
CA GLY A 113 -0.29 5.70 -18.83
C GLY A 113 0.88 4.80 -19.24
N GLU A 114 2.08 5.33 -19.46
CA GLU A 114 3.25 4.61 -19.99
C GLU A 114 4.41 4.52 -19.01
N GLY A 115 4.73 5.62 -18.35
CA GLY A 115 5.83 5.69 -17.39
C GLY A 115 5.39 5.34 -15.99
N VAL A 116 6.21 4.58 -15.26
CA VAL A 116 5.93 4.21 -13.89
C VAL A 116 7.11 4.47 -12.99
N GLY A 117 6.83 5.07 -11.85
CA GLY A 117 7.76 5.29 -10.76
C GLY A 117 7.07 5.15 -9.40
N SER A 118 7.79 5.49 -8.38
CA SER A 118 7.33 5.64 -7.01
C SER A 118 7.42 7.10 -6.58
N GLY A 119 6.58 7.50 -5.64
CA GLY A 119 6.65 8.84 -5.06
C GLY A 119 6.19 8.81 -3.61
N THR A 120 6.46 9.89 -2.90
CA THR A 120 6.17 10.01 -1.48
C THR A 120 5.43 11.30 -1.19
N MET A 121 4.26 11.19 -0.55
CA MET A 121 3.57 12.34 0.00
C MET A 121 4.41 12.92 1.14
N VAL A 122 4.69 14.22 1.11
CA VAL A 122 5.57 14.87 2.07
C VAL A 122 4.88 16.03 2.80
N SER A 123 5.21 16.16 4.07
CA SER A 123 4.72 17.21 4.97
C SER A 123 5.41 18.55 4.68
N THR A 124 4.85 19.63 5.21
CA THR A 124 5.46 20.95 5.22
C THR A 124 5.63 21.46 6.64
N THR A 125 6.58 22.37 6.86
CA THR A 125 6.83 22.95 8.20
C THR A 125 5.64 23.77 8.73
N GLU A 126 4.71 24.17 7.88
CA GLU A 126 3.48 24.87 8.28
C GLU A 126 2.30 23.92 8.50
N GLY A 127 2.46 22.64 8.18
CA GLY A 127 1.35 21.68 8.19
C GLY A 127 0.41 21.92 7.01
N GLY A 128 -0.90 21.75 7.23
CA GLY A 128 -1.90 21.88 6.15
C GLY A 128 -2.01 20.61 5.31
N ASN A 129 -2.96 20.60 4.37
CA ASN A 129 -3.29 19.43 3.56
C ASN A 129 -2.83 19.56 2.11
N THR A 130 -1.88 20.46 1.82
CA THR A 130 -1.33 20.61 0.47
C THR A 130 -0.66 19.30 0.04
N PRO A 131 -1.14 18.66 -1.02
CA PRO A 131 -0.74 17.31 -1.38
C PRO A 131 0.56 17.32 -2.20
N TYR A 132 1.68 17.62 -1.57
CA TYR A 132 2.98 17.55 -2.20
C TYR A 132 3.46 16.11 -2.32
N LEU A 133 3.92 15.77 -3.53
CA LEU A 133 4.47 14.47 -3.86
C LEU A 133 5.92 14.64 -4.33
N LEU A 134 6.85 14.08 -3.57
CA LEU A 134 8.27 14.03 -3.90
C LEU A 134 8.56 12.78 -4.72
N THR A 135 9.25 12.94 -5.85
CA THR A 135 9.68 11.86 -6.74
C THR A 135 10.98 12.26 -7.43
N ALA A 136 11.49 11.43 -8.35
CA ALA A 136 12.67 11.74 -9.15
C ALA A 136 12.32 12.52 -10.43
N ALA A 137 13.19 13.42 -10.86
CA ALA A 137 12.96 14.20 -12.07
C ALA A 137 12.90 13.33 -13.33
N HIS A 138 13.71 12.27 -13.40
CA HIS A 138 13.69 11.36 -14.53
C HIS A 138 12.36 10.59 -14.66
N VAL A 139 11.58 10.40 -13.58
CA VAL A 139 10.25 9.80 -13.62
C VAL A 139 9.28 10.66 -14.44
N LEU A 140 9.31 11.99 -14.23
CA LEU A 140 8.48 12.92 -14.99
C LEU A 140 9.00 13.20 -16.41
N SER A 141 10.14 12.67 -16.82
CA SER A 141 10.71 12.94 -18.14
C SER A 141 10.53 11.81 -19.16
N VAL A 142 9.63 10.86 -18.88
CA VAL A 142 9.43 9.65 -19.69
C VAL A 142 9.14 9.97 -21.16
N ASN A 143 8.24 10.91 -21.44
CA ASN A 143 7.86 11.30 -22.79
C ASN A 143 8.31 12.73 -23.15
N PHE A 144 9.43 13.17 -22.59
CA PHE A 144 9.94 14.53 -22.71
C PHE A 144 10.14 15.03 -24.17
N LYS A 145 10.31 14.11 -25.13
CA LYS A 145 10.37 14.47 -26.56
C LYS A 145 9.06 15.03 -27.12
N TYR A 146 7.95 14.61 -26.56
CA TYR A 146 6.61 14.88 -27.10
C TYR A 146 5.78 15.81 -26.23
N MET A 147 6.13 15.94 -24.97
CA MET A 147 5.43 16.72 -23.97
C MET A 147 6.42 17.48 -23.11
N ASN A 148 6.08 18.73 -22.76
CA ASN A 148 6.84 19.43 -21.74
C ASN A 148 6.54 18.84 -20.34
N ILE A 149 7.30 19.26 -19.34
CA ILE A 149 7.23 18.69 -18.00
C ILE A 149 5.89 18.97 -17.31
N GLU A 150 5.33 20.15 -17.56
CA GLU A 150 4.02 20.54 -17.03
C GLU A 150 2.92 19.63 -17.56
N GLN A 151 2.92 19.35 -18.86
CA GLN A 151 1.97 18.43 -19.48
C GLN A 151 2.11 17.01 -18.94
N GLN A 152 3.30 16.57 -18.61
CA GLN A 152 3.50 15.27 -17.99
C GLN A 152 3.00 15.25 -16.54
N ALA A 153 3.22 16.31 -15.77
CA ALA A 153 2.66 16.44 -14.43
C ALA A 153 1.12 16.43 -14.46
N GLU A 154 0.52 17.16 -15.39
CA GLU A 154 -0.95 17.17 -15.58
C GLU A 154 -1.55 15.80 -15.88
N ARG A 155 -0.76 14.87 -16.44
CA ARG A 155 -1.16 13.50 -16.78
C ARG A 155 -0.64 12.46 -15.81
N THR A 156 -0.18 12.90 -14.65
CA THR A 156 0.24 12.05 -13.55
C THR A 156 -0.98 11.45 -12.84
N VAL A 157 -0.91 10.18 -12.53
CA VAL A 157 -1.85 9.47 -11.63
C VAL A 157 -1.06 8.91 -10.47
N ALA A 158 -1.42 9.30 -9.25
CA ALA A 158 -0.88 8.74 -8.02
C ALA A 158 -1.84 7.70 -7.45
N ILE A 159 -1.37 6.45 -7.28
CA ILE A 159 -2.18 5.33 -6.77
C ILE A 159 -1.75 5.03 -5.35
N PHE A 160 -2.69 5.16 -4.41
CA PHE A 160 -2.51 4.96 -2.98
C PHE A 160 -2.79 3.51 -2.58
N ASN A 161 -2.17 3.07 -1.49
CA ASN A 161 -2.42 1.77 -0.85
C ASN A 161 -2.32 0.56 -1.80
N TYR A 162 -1.48 0.66 -2.83
CA TYR A 162 -1.23 -0.45 -3.75
C TYR A 162 -0.32 -1.48 -3.08
N GLU A 163 -0.91 -2.29 -2.21
CA GLU A 163 -0.24 -3.25 -1.33
C GLU A 163 -0.91 -4.60 -1.43
N SER A 164 -0.13 -5.68 -1.52
CA SER A 164 -0.70 -7.03 -1.38
C SER A 164 -1.11 -7.27 0.09
N PRO A 165 -2.28 -7.86 0.34
CA PRO A 165 -2.67 -8.26 1.69
C PRO A 165 -1.93 -9.51 2.18
N SER A 166 -1.15 -10.18 1.33
CA SER A 166 -0.36 -11.37 1.67
C SER A 166 1.12 -11.22 1.32
N CYS A 167 1.96 -11.93 2.07
CA CYS A 167 3.40 -12.00 1.82
C CYS A 167 3.75 -12.72 0.51
N SER A 168 2.85 -13.51 -0.03
CA SER A 168 3.05 -14.17 -1.33
C SER A 168 2.91 -13.23 -2.53
N GLY A 169 2.26 -12.07 -2.34
CA GLY A 169 1.99 -11.13 -3.41
C GLY A 169 0.96 -11.61 -4.43
N GLU A 170 0.19 -12.66 -4.13
CA GLU A 170 -0.74 -13.28 -5.08
C GLU A 170 -2.13 -12.62 -5.09
N VAL A 171 -2.51 -11.97 -4.00
CA VAL A 171 -3.76 -11.22 -3.93
C VAL A 171 -3.51 -9.80 -4.43
N MET A 172 -4.21 -9.41 -5.48
CA MET A 172 -4.09 -8.07 -6.06
C MET A 172 -4.96 -7.08 -5.30
N PRO A 173 -4.41 -5.90 -4.93
CA PRO A 173 -5.15 -4.86 -4.24
C PRO A 173 -6.17 -4.18 -5.14
N ASP A 174 -7.11 -3.47 -4.51
CA ASP A 174 -8.02 -2.55 -5.17
C ASP A 174 -7.25 -1.34 -5.73
N LEU A 175 -7.53 -0.96 -7.00
CA LEU A 175 -6.89 0.15 -7.71
C LEU A 175 -7.69 1.45 -7.65
N THR A 176 -8.81 1.47 -6.96
CA THR A 176 -9.75 2.62 -6.98
C THR A 176 -9.21 3.84 -6.23
N GLN A 177 -8.23 3.67 -5.35
CA GLN A 177 -7.68 4.74 -4.54
C GLN A 177 -6.59 5.50 -5.30
N SER A 178 -7.00 6.42 -6.17
CA SER A 178 -6.08 7.21 -7.00
C SER A 178 -6.45 8.68 -7.08
N VAL A 179 -5.44 9.53 -7.29
CA VAL A 179 -5.58 10.97 -7.56
C VAL A 179 -4.91 11.27 -8.88
N SER A 180 -5.62 12.00 -9.77
CA SER A 180 -5.15 12.33 -11.10
C SER A 180 -4.83 13.80 -11.25
N GLY A 181 -3.79 14.07 -12.03
CA GLY A 181 -3.30 15.40 -12.34
C GLY A 181 -2.44 15.99 -11.24
N ALA A 182 -1.40 16.69 -11.65
CA ALA A 182 -0.50 17.41 -10.78
C ALA A 182 0.03 18.68 -11.46
N THR A 183 0.62 19.54 -10.65
CA THR A 183 1.33 20.76 -11.09
C THR A 183 2.79 20.67 -10.64
N VAL A 184 3.73 21.04 -11.49
CA VAL A 184 5.15 21.10 -11.13
C VAL A 184 5.38 22.20 -10.11
N VAL A 185 6.06 21.87 -9.02
CA VAL A 185 6.54 22.82 -8.01
C VAL A 185 8.02 23.12 -8.24
N GLY A 186 8.81 22.08 -8.41
CA GLY A 186 10.21 22.17 -8.76
C GLY A 186 10.67 20.88 -9.46
N PHE A 187 11.39 21.05 -10.56
CA PHE A 187 11.90 19.98 -11.39
C PHE A 187 13.38 20.26 -11.70
N ASP A 188 14.26 19.55 -11.02
CA ASP A 188 15.71 19.79 -11.10
C ASP A 188 16.44 18.55 -11.60
N LYS A 189 16.67 18.48 -12.92
CA LYS A 189 17.40 17.36 -13.53
C LYS A 189 18.80 17.14 -12.96
N PRO A 190 19.59 18.21 -12.69
CA PRO A 190 20.97 18.02 -12.19
C PRO A 190 21.03 17.28 -10.84
N THR A 191 20.07 17.46 -9.94
CA THR A 191 19.97 16.68 -8.71
C THR A 191 19.07 15.49 -8.82
N ASP A 192 18.29 15.38 -9.89
CA ASP A 192 17.19 14.43 -10.07
C ASP A 192 16.01 14.62 -9.10
N ALA A 193 15.93 15.73 -8.41
CA ALA A 193 14.83 16.00 -7.49
C ALA A 193 13.61 16.59 -8.22
N CYS A 194 12.44 16.08 -7.91
CA CYS A 194 11.17 16.60 -8.41
C CYS A 194 10.12 16.64 -7.31
N LEU A 195 9.51 17.82 -7.12
CA LEU A 195 8.34 18.00 -6.29
C LEU A 195 7.16 18.43 -7.15
N ILE A 196 6.08 17.71 -7.08
CA ILE A 196 4.81 18.07 -7.70
C ILE A 196 3.75 18.24 -6.63
N ARG A 197 2.71 18.97 -6.96
CA ARG A 197 1.51 19.12 -6.13
C ARG A 197 0.36 18.45 -6.86
N LEU A 198 -0.24 17.43 -6.26
CA LEU A 198 -1.45 16.80 -6.81
C LEU A 198 -2.58 17.84 -6.90
N ASN A 199 -3.43 17.74 -7.92
CA ASN A 199 -4.53 18.67 -8.15
C ASN A 199 -5.62 18.57 -7.08
N ASN A 200 -5.77 17.40 -6.46
CA ASN A 200 -6.73 17.17 -5.38
C ASN A 200 -6.04 16.59 -4.15
N VAL A 201 -6.52 16.98 -2.98
CA VAL A 201 -6.13 16.36 -1.72
C VAL A 201 -6.67 14.93 -1.71
N PRO A 202 -5.83 13.90 -1.43
CA PRO A 202 -6.32 12.53 -1.30
C PRO A 202 -7.43 12.46 -0.24
N PRO A 203 -8.57 11.82 -0.53
CA PRO A 203 -9.68 11.70 0.42
C PRO A 203 -9.25 11.01 1.73
N GLU A 204 -9.92 11.33 2.83
CA GLU A 204 -9.70 10.70 4.12
C GLU A 204 -9.81 9.17 4.06
N SER A 205 -10.71 8.64 3.22
CA SER A 205 -10.89 7.19 3.01
C SER A 205 -9.65 6.49 2.44
N TYR A 206 -8.72 7.22 1.81
CA TYR A 206 -7.41 6.68 1.39
C TYR A 206 -6.43 6.60 2.54
N ARG A 207 -6.75 7.21 3.67
CA ARG A 207 -5.90 7.29 4.88
C ARG A 207 -4.47 7.76 4.54
N PRO A 208 -4.32 8.87 3.81
CA PRO A 208 -3.00 9.34 3.41
C PRO A 208 -2.17 9.73 4.63
N TYR A 209 -0.88 9.52 4.52
CA TYR A 209 0.11 10.03 5.47
C TYR A 209 1.10 10.92 4.74
N TYR A 210 1.48 12.04 5.32
CA TYR A 210 2.47 12.94 4.76
C TYR A 210 3.76 12.75 5.53
N MET A 211 4.75 12.12 4.88
CA MET A 211 6.03 11.77 5.48
C MET A 211 6.81 13.02 5.88
N GLY A 212 7.48 12.95 7.01
CA GLY A 212 8.51 13.92 7.37
C GLY A 212 9.70 13.86 6.42
N TRP A 213 10.53 14.88 6.44
CA TRP A 213 11.74 14.95 5.63
C TRP A 213 12.90 15.55 6.42
N THR A 214 14.11 15.28 5.95
CA THR A 214 15.33 15.88 6.48
C THR A 214 16.27 16.32 5.36
N ALA A 215 16.77 17.53 5.48
CA ALA A 215 17.85 18.10 4.68
C ALA A 215 19.17 18.16 5.46
N GLU A 216 19.28 17.45 6.58
CA GLU A 216 20.53 17.32 7.33
C GLU A 216 21.51 16.39 6.61
N LYS A 217 22.79 16.72 6.65
CA LYS A 217 23.85 15.97 5.96
C LYS A 217 24.32 14.68 6.65
N HIS A 218 23.92 14.47 7.89
CA HIS A 218 24.42 13.37 8.69
C HIS A 218 23.38 12.27 8.84
N PRO A 219 23.32 11.34 7.92
CA PRO A 219 22.46 10.17 8.04
C PRO A 219 23.01 9.28 9.16
N GLY A 220 22.21 9.04 10.18
CA GLY A 220 22.57 8.03 11.18
C GLY A 220 22.00 6.69 10.78
N GLY A 221 22.70 5.74 10.35
CA GLY A 221 22.33 4.35 10.00
C GLY A 221 20.87 3.90 10.05
N ASN A 222 20.53 2.79 9.46
CA ASN A 222 19.17 2.19 9.47
C ASN A 222 18.18 2.84 8.52
N TYR A 223 18.34 2.51 7.29
CA TYR A 223 17.54 3.09 6.22
C TYR A 223 16.50 2.12 5.73
N ILE A 224 15.35 2.68 5.40
CA ILE A 224 14.22 1.97 4.80
C ILE A 224 13.96 2.59 3.42
N ASN A 225 13.65 1.74 2.45
CA ASN A 225 13.11 2.17 1.18
C ASN A 225 11.80 1.44 0.92
N LEU A 226 10.71 2.18 0.74
CA LEU A 226 9.40 1.68 0.36
C LEU A 226 9.15 2.02 -1.10
N HIS A 227 8.88 1.04 -1.94
CA HIS A 227 8.87 1.25 -3.39
C HIS A 227 7.93 0.31 -4.14
N HIS A 228 7.75 0.58 -5.43
CA HIS A 228 6.94 -0.20 -6.35
C HIS A 228 7.78 -0.73 -7.52
N PRO A 229 8.63 -1.74 -7.29
CA PRO A 229 9.51 -2.28 -8.33
C PRO A 229 8.65 -2.94 -9.42
N TYR A 230 8.95 -2.66 -10.68
CA TYR A 230 8.17 -3.08 -11.85
C TYR A 230 6.67 -2.74 -11.73
N ALA A 231 6.33 -1.66 -11.01
CA ALA A 231 4.96 -1.30 -10.63
C ALA A 231 4.18 -2.44 -9.95
N MET A 232 4.87 -3.31 -9.26
CA MET A 232 4.28 -4.34 -8.41
C MET A 232 3.74 -3.71 -7.12
N THR A 233 3.04 -4.51 -6.34
CA THR A 233 2.64 -4.16 -4.99
C THR A 233 3.81 -3.67 -4.16
N LYS A 234 3.53 -2.83 -3.18
CA LYS A 234 4.55 -2.13 -2.37
C LYS A 234 5.50 -3.10 -1.69
N ARG A 235 6.78 -2.88 -1.90
CA ARG A 235 7.88 -3.64 -1.35
C ARG A 235 8.71 -2.80 -0.40
N VAL A 236 9.56 -3.47 0.37
CA VAL A 236 10.44 -2.79 1.33
C VAL A 236 11.86 -3.33 1.28
N ASN A 237 12.82 -2.40 1.38
CA ASN A 237 14.24 -2.70 1.54
C ASN A 237 14.75 -2.14 2.86
N TYR A 238 15.74 -2.82 3.45
CA TYR A 238 16.43 -2.37 4.66
C TYR A 238 17.94 -2.32 4.45
N TYR A 239 18.55 -1.28 4.99
CA TYR A 239 20.00 -1.14 5.06
C TYR A 239 20.43 -0.63 6.44
N ASN A 240 21.25 -1.42 7.14
CA ASN A 240 21.68 -1.13 8.52
C ASN A 240 23.05 -0.44 8.61
N GLY A 241 23.74 -0.29 7.50
CA GLY A 241 25.04 0.38 7.45
C GLY A 241 24.91 1.90 7.36
N ASN A 242 26.01 2.57 7.06
CA ASN A 242 26.03 3.99 6.77
C ASN A 242 26.02 4.22 5.26
N VAL A 243 25.12 5.06 4.78
CA VAL A 243 25.13 5.50 3.38
C VAL A 243 26.35 6.40 3.15
N LYS A 244 26.89 6.37 1.94
CA LYS A 244 27.88 7.36 1.54
C LYS A 244 27.15 8.63 1.12
N VAL A 245 27.72 9.77 1.47
CA VAL A 245 27.14 11.09 1.17
C VAL A 245 27.97 11.81 0.11
N ASN A 246 27.32 12.73 -0.60
CA ASN A 246 27.96 13.55 -1.65
C ASN A 246 28.72 12.68 -2.68
N VAL A 247 28.08 11.63 -3.15
CA VAL A 247 28.64 10.78 -4.20
C VAL A 247 28.13 11.21 -5.57
N THR A 248 28.94 10.96 -6.61
CA THR A 248 28.51 11.05 -7.98
C THR A 248 27.76 9.78 -8.36
N CYS A 249 26.55 9.93 -8.88
CA CYS A 249 25.74 8.80 -9.33
C CYS A 249 26.30 8.23 -10.62
N GLU A 250 26.74 6.99 -10.59
CA GLU A 250 27.25 6.28 -11.78
C GLU A 250 26.07 5.62 -12.52
N THR A 251 25.67 6.22 -13.62
CA THR A 251 24.62 5.67 -14.50
C THR A 251 24.90 5.99 -15.95
N ASP A 252 24.56 5.06 -16.84
CA ASP A 252 24.68 5.23 -18.29
C ASP A 252 23.44 5.87 -18.92
N GLN A 253 22.39 6.10 -18.12
CA GLN A 253 21.07 6.54 -18.62
C GLN A 253 20.77 8.02 -18.37
N HIS A 254 21.38 8.62 -17.36
CA HIS A 254 21.09 10.00 -16.91
C HIS A 254 22.39 10.76 -16.62
N TYR A 255 22.36 12.06 -16.82
CA TYR A 255 23.44 12.95 -16.42
C TYR A 255 22.96 13.77 -15.22
N PHE A 256 23.59 13.57 -14.07
CA PHE A 256 23.39 14.32 -12.86
C PHE A 256 24.65 15.12 -12.52
N ASP A 257 24.50 16.18 -11.73
CA ASP A 257 25.67 16.88 -11.21
C ASP A 257 26.46 15.98 -10.26
N ASP A 258 27.76 16.19 -10.22
CA ASP A 258 28.65 15.45 -9.33
C ASP A 258 28.29 15.73 -7.85
N HIS A 259 28.48 14.72 -7.02
CA HIS A 259 28.32 14.83 -5.56
C HIS A 259 26.90 15.17 -5.06
N MET A 260 25.86 14.86 -5.84
CA MET A 260 24.46 15.18 -5.49
C MET A 260 23.70 14.05 -4.81
N HIS A 261 24.31 12.88 -4.65
CA HIS A 261 23.57 11.69 -4.22
C HIS A 261 24.06 11.09 -2.92
N TYR A 262 23.18 10.31 -2.28
CA TYR A 262 23.54 9.27 -1.34
C TYR A 262 23.75 7.96 -2.09
N GLU A 263 24.70 7.14 -1.62
CA GLU A 263 24.90 5.76 -2.08
C GLU A 263 24.55 4.79 -0.96
N VAL A 264 23.62 3.88 -1.21
CA VAL A 264 23.42 2.67 -0.45
C VAL A 264 24.27 1.59 -1.08
N PRO A 265 25.40 1.15 -0.48
CA PRO A 265 26.35 0.24 -1.14
C PRO A 265 25.77 -1.12 -1.48
N ALA A 266 24.88 -1.62 -0.62
CA ALA A 266 24.16 -2.87 -0.81
C ALA A 266 23.03 -2.98 0.21
N TRP A 267 21.87 -3.46 -0.18
CA TRP A 267 20.77 -3.73 0.74
C TRP A 267 21.05 -4.99 1.58
N ASP A 268 20.71 -4.94 2.86
CA ASP A 268 20.69 -6.13 3.72
C ASP A 268 19.48 -7.00 3.38
N VAL A 269 18.33 -6.36 3.16
CA VAL A 269 17.08 -6.98 2.71
C VAL A 269 16.58 -6.24 1.48
N GLY A 270 16.22 -6.98 0.45
CA GLY A 270 15.60 -6.43 -0.74
C GLY A 270 16.59 -5.97 -1.82
N THR A 271 16.03 -5.32 -2.81
CA THR A 271 16.71 -4.73 -3.97
C THR A 271 15.78 -3.74 -4.64
N THR A 272 16.30 -2.83 -5.47
CA THR A 272 15.47 -1.96 -6.31
C THR A 272 15.35 -2.53 -7.73
N ALA A 273 14.42 -1.98 -8.51
CA ALA A 273 14.20 -2.34 -9.90
C ALA A 273 13.52 -1.17 -10.65
N PRO A 274 13.43 -1.21 -11.99
CA PRO A 274 12.63 -0.24 -12.74
C PRO A 274 11.23 -0.08 -12.13
N GLY A 275 10.74 1.14 -11.95
CA GLY A 275 9.53 1.47 -11.20
C GLY A 275 9.78 1.85 -9.73
N SER A 276 10.94 1.49 -9.16
CA SER A 276 11.35 1.99 -7.84
C SER A 276 11.83 3.44 -7.87
N SER A 277 12.12 4.00 -9.03
CA SER A 277 12.54 5.38 -9.26
C SER A 277 11.67 6.38 -8.50
N GLY A 278 12.28 7.32 -7.78
CA GLY A 278 11.60 8.32 -6.96
C GLY A 278 11.15 7.82 -5.57
N SER A 279 11.31 6.53 -5.25
CA SER A 279 10.99 5.99 -3.93
C SER A 279 11.89 6.56 -2.83
N PRO A 280 11.38 6.76 -1.61
CA PRO A 280 12.10 7.46 -0.56
C PRO A 280 13.25 6.64 0.03
N LEU A 281 14.37 7.30 0.32
CA LEU A 281 15.31 6.84 1.32
C LEU A 281 14.88 7.44 2.66
N ILE A 282 14.50 6.59 3.60
CA ILE A 282 13.93 6.98 4.90
C ILE A 282 14.96 6.71 5.99
N ASP A 283 15.19 7.70 6.84
CA ASP A 283 16.11 7.59 7.98
C ASP A 283 15.45 6.93 9.20
N ARG A 284 16.22 6.75 10.25
CA ARG A 284 15.77 6.19 11.54
C ARG A 284 14.65 7.01 12.20
N ALA A 285 14.58 8.32 11.94
CA ALA A 285 13.54 9.20 12.47
C ALA A 285 12.27 9.21 11.59
N GLN A 286 12.14 8.27 10.64
CA GLN A 286 11.05 8.16 9.68
C GLN A 286 10.92 9.39 8.76
N ARG A 287 12.03 10.00 8.42
CA ARG A 287 12.08 11.18 7.56
C ARG A 287 12.71 10.82 6.22
N VAL A 288 12.13 11.34 5.15
CA VAL A 288 12.67 11.21 3.80
C VAL A 288 13.93 12.05 3.68
N MET A 289 15.02 11.43 3.26
CA MET A 289 16.30 12.09 2.99
C MET A 289 16.50 12.41 1.52
N GLY A 290 15.79 11.69 0.64
CA GLY A 290 15.90 11.80 -0.81
C GLY A 290 15.09 10.72 -1.50
N GLY A 291 15.24 10.58 -2.80
CA GLY A 291 14.53 9.59 -3.61
C GLY A 291 15.45 8.86 -4.58
N LEU A 292 15.08 7.64 -4.95
CA LEU A 292 15.88 6.76 -5.81
C LEU A 292 16.06 7.35 -7.21
N SER A 293 17.31 7.54 -7.60
CA SER A 293 17.71 8.02 -8.93
C SER A 293 18.17 6.91 -9.86
N ALA A 294 19.00 5.99 -9.37
CA ALA A 294 19.55 4.91 -10.17
C ALA A 294 20.08 3.77 -9.29
N GLY A 295 20.29 2.61 -9.90
CA GLY A 295 20.89 1.47 -9.22
C GLY A 295 21.09 0.30 -10.15
N LYS A 296 21.93 -0.64 -9.73
CA LYS A 296 22.22 -1.89 -10.42
C LYS A 296 22.09 -3.10 -9.50
N SER A 297 21.37 -2.95 -8.37
CA SER A 297 21.16 -4.02 -7.40
C SER A 297 20.20 -5.09 -7.94
N TYR A 298 20.46 -6.34 -7.59
CA TYR A 298 19.60 -7.50 -7.84
C TYR A 298 19.67 -8.44 -6.65
N CYS A 299 18.69 -9.29 -6.46
CA CYS A 299 18.72 -10.27 -5.36
C CYS A 299 19.98 -11.13 -5.34
N SER A 300 20.52 -11.48 -6.52
CA SER A 300 21.74 -12.28 -6.66
C SER A 300 23.03 -11.45 -6.70
N VAL A 301 22.94 -10.13 -6.88
CA VAL A 301 24.10 -9.24 -7.05
C VAL A 301 23.90 -8.02 -6.17
N LYS A 302 24.66 -7.97 -5.08
CA LYS A 302 24.70 -6.79 -4.22
C LYS A 302 25.53 -5.70 -4.92
N SER A 303 24.87 -4.61 -5.29
CA SER A 303 25.51 -3.44 -5.86
C SER A 303 24.82 -2.17 -5.36
N ALA A 304 25.46 -1.03 -5.60
CA ALA A 304 25.00 0.25 -5.08
C ALA A 304 23.72 0.74 -5.75
N ASP A 305 22.87 1.36 -4.96
CA ASP A 305 21.75 2.18 -5.39
C ASP A 305 21.98 3.63 -4.94
N TYR A 306 21.59 4.58 -5.79
CA TYR A 306 21.84 6.00 -5.62
C TYR A 306 20.53 6.76 -5.43
N PHE A 307 20.51 7.65 -4.45
CA PHE A 307 19.35 8.46 -4.12
C PHE A 307 19.73 9.94 -4.18
N PHE A 308 18.96 10.79 -4.87
CA PHE A 308 19.19 12.23 -4.76
C PHE A 308 19.07 12.68 -3.30
N SER A 309 19.88 13.66 -2.92
CA SER A 309 19.97 14.14 -1.55
C SER A 309 19.18 15.42 -1.34
N LEU A 310 18.19 15.42 -0.43
CA LEU A 310 17.51 16.65 -0.03
C LEU A 310 18.48 17.65 0.61
N ALA A 311 19.52 17.20 1.32
CA ALA A 311 20.55 18.09 1.85
C ALA A 311 21.23 18.86 0.73
N ASN A 312 21.55 18.20 -0.38
CA ASN A 312 22.15 18.86 -1.54
C ASN A 312 21.14 19.75 -2.28
N VAL A 313 19.87 19.34 -2.39
CA VAL A 313 18.80 20.20 -2.94
C VAL A 313 18.69 21.52 -2.15
N TRP A 314 18.79 21.48 -0.82
CA TRP A 314 18.76 22.67 0.05
C TRP A 314 19.93 23.65 -0.20
N GLU A 315 21.07 23.13 -0.63
CA GLU A 315 22.28 23.94 -0.90
C GLU A 315 22.30 24.55 -2.31
N GLN A 316 21.52 24.00 -3.24
CA GLN A 316 21.45 24.53 -4.59
C GLN A 316 20.69 25.86 -4.64
N LYS A 317 21.11 26.72 -5.57
CA LYS A 317 20.52 28.05 -5.80
C LYS A 317 19.84 28.15 -7.17
N ARG A 318 19.36 27.02 -7.69
CA ARG A 318 18.57 26.98 -8.91
C ARG A 318 17.10 27.26 -8.57
N GLU A 319 16.39 27.92 -9.46
CA GLU A 319 14.97 28.24 -9.26
C GLU A 319 14.14 27.02 -8.87
N ALA A 320 14.36 25.88 -9.54
CA ALA A 320 13.64 24.64 -9.25
C ALA A 320 13.89 24.14 -7.82
N THR A 321 15.14 24.14 -7.35
CA THR A 321 15.48 23.72 -5.99
C THR A 321 14.98 24.72 -4.95
N GLU A 322 15.06 26.01 -5.21
CA GLU A 322 14.50 27.04 -4.34
C GLU A 322 12.98 26.94 -4.22
N ASN A 323 12.28 26.57 -5.30
CA ASN A 323 10.84 26.30 -5.26
C ASN A 323 10.51 25.08 -4.41
N ILE A 324 11.28 23.98 -4.50
CA ILE A 324 11.14 22.80 -3.63
C ILE A 324 11.31 23.21 -2.16
N VAL A 325 12.39 23.90 -1.84
CA VAL A 325 12.68 24.37 -0.47
C VAL A 325 11.57 25.26 0.05
N ARG A 326 11.12 26.23 -0.75
CA ARG A 326 10.04 27.17 -0.36
C ARG A 326 8.72 26.46 -0.14
N ALA A 327 8.41 25.42 -0.92
CA ALA A 327 7.18 24.64 -0.75
C ALA A 327 7.20 23.80 0.52
N LEU A 328 8.33 23.14 0.82
CA LEU A 328 8.46 22.27 1.99
C LEU A 328 8.72 23.05 3.29
N SER A 329 9.45 24.18 3.20
CA SER A 329 9.77 25.06 4.31
C SER A 329 9.43 26.53 3.99
N PRO A 330 8.15 26.93 3.97
CA PRO A 330 7.73 28.28 3.58
C PRO A 330 8.33 29.41 4.44
N ARG A 331 8.67 29.11 5.70
CA ARG A 331 9.30 30.08 6.62
C ARG A 331 10.81 30.27 6.40
N GLY A 332 11.37 29.55 5.43
CA GLY A 332 12.75 29.71 5.02
C GLY A 332 13.58 28.44 5.13
N SER A 333 14.73 28.46 4.45
CA SER A 333 15.65 27.31 4.35
C SER A 333 16.42 26.97 5.65
N GLY A 334 16.24 27.75 6.72
CA GLY A 334 16.86 27.49 8.01
C GLY A 334 16.33 26.27 8.75
N THR A 335 15.12 25.82 8.40
CA THR A 335 14.57 24.57 8.96
C THR A 335 15.02 23.41 8.09
N LEU A 336 15.75 22.47 8.67
CA LEU A 336 16.33 21.33 7.96
C LEU A 336 15.55 20.02 8.17
N THR A 337 14.55 20.02 9.03
CA THR A 337 13.73 18.83 9.31
C THR A 337 12.27 19.18 9.46
N CYS A 338 11.42 18.25 9.11
CA CYS A 338 9.98 18.31 9.33
C CYS A 338 9.50 16.89 9.72
N ASP A 339 8.62 16.79 10.70
CA ASP A 339 8.03 15.52 11.08
C ASP A 339 6.87 15.15 10.17
N GLY A 340 6.64 13.84 10.06
CA GLY A 340 5.49 13.31 9.34
C GLY A 340 4.19 13.59 10.09
N ARG A 341 3.08 13.55 9.34
CA ARG A 341 1.77 13.82 9.90
C ARG A 341 0.65 13.12 9.15
N ASP A 342 -0.38 12.81 9.85
CA ASP A 342 -1.67 12.47 9.28
C ASP A 342 -2.43 13.78 8.97
N PRO A 343 -2.77 14.07 7.70
CA PRO A 343 -3.39 15.34 7.33
C PRO A 343 -4.80 15.52 7.89
N TYR A 344 -5.49 14.44 8.21
CA TYR A 344 -6.85 14.46 8.77
C TYR A 344 -6.86 14.35 10.28
N GLY A 345 -5.95 13.58 10.87
CA GLY A 345 -5.85 13.40 12.31
C GLY A 345 -7.07 12.75 12.97
N SER A 346 -7.97 12.16 12.18
CA SER A 346 -9.23 11.57 12.65
C SER A 346 -9.08 10.07 12.97
N LEU A 347 -10.07 9.50 13.64
CA LEU A 347 -10.14 8.07 13.89
C LEU A 347 -10.22 7.28 12.58
N ARG A 348 -10.91 7.80 11.57
CA ARG A 348 -11.03 7.17 10.25
C ARG A 348 -9.69 7.12 9.53
N SER A 349 -8.94 8.20 9.53
CA SER A 349 -7.62 8.25 8.87
C SER A 349 -6.59 7.34 9.55
N ARG A 350 -6.75 7.09 10.85
CA ARG A 350 -5.91 6.18 11.64
C ARG A 350 -6.48 4.76 11.71
N ALA A 351 -7.60 4.49 11.05
CA ALA A 351 -8.22 3.17 11.06
C ALA A 351 -7.24 2.09 10.59
N ARG A 352 -7.30 0.95 11.25
CA ARG A 352 -6.47 -0.21 10.97
C ARG A 352 -7.28 -1.41 10.52
N ARG A 353 -6.68 -2.24 9.71
CA ARG A 353 -7.22 -3.52 9.29
C ARG A 353 -6.93 -4.59 10.34
N ILE A 354 -7.90 -5.43 10.62
CA ILE A 354 -7.75 -6.61 11.47
C ILE A 354 -8.03 -7.84 10.62
N THR A 355 -7.23 -8.87 10.78
CA THR A 355 -7.39 -10.13 10.04
C THR A 355 -7.20 -11.34 10.96
N HIS A 356 -7.96 -12.41 10.69
CA HIS A 356 -7.73 -13.73 11.25
C HIS A 356 -6.87 -14.61 10.32
N VAL A 357 -6.67 -14.18 9.07
CA VAL A 357 -5.87 -14.89 8.09
C VAL A 357 -4.41 -14.45 8.21
N SER A 358 -3.50 -15.41 8.22
CA SER A 358 -2.07 -15.12 8.30
C SER A 358 -1.58 -14.45 7.02
N SER A 359 -0.98 -13.28 7.11
CA SER A 359 -0.34 -12.62 5.97
C SER A 359 0.85 -13.39 5.40
N ALA A 360 1.45 -14.28 6.20
CA ALA A 360 2.58 -15.14 5.80
C ALA A 360 2.18 -16.35 4.93
N LEU A 361 0.89 -16.52 4.57
CA LEU A 361 0.47 -17.58 3.66
C LEU A 361 1.19 -17.46 2.33
N SER A 362 1.81 -18.56 1.89
CA SER A 362 2.29 -18.73 0.52
C SER A 362 1.12 -19.08 -0.41
N GLY A 363 1.26 -18.81 -1.70
CA GLY A 363 0.27 -19.15 -2.70
C GLY A 363 -0.10 -20.63 -2.74
N ASP A 364 0.87 -21.50 -2.47
CA ASP A 364 0.64 -22.94 -2.35
C ASP A 364 -0.34 -23.26 -1.20
N SER A 365 -0.35 -22.45 -0.14
CA SER A 365 -1.28 -22.61 0.99
C SER A 365 -2.70 -22.13 0.65
N LEU A 366 -2.83 -21.15 -0.25
CA LEU A 366 -4.13 -20.67 -0.74
C LEU A 366 -4.69 -21.55 -1.86
N SER A 367 -3.83 -22.10 -2.73
CA SER A 367 -4.24 -22.87 -3.91
C SER A 367 -4.29 -24.38 -3.70
N GLY A 368 -3.49 -24.94 -2.78
CA GLY A 368 -3.28 -26.38 -2.65
C GLY A 368 -4.23 -27.12 -1.71
N GLN A 369 -4.97 -26.44 -0.83
CA GLN A 369 -5.75 -27.06 0.26
C GLN A 369 -7.24 -26.70 0.27
N GLY A 370 -7.87 -26.48 -0.87
CA GLY A 370 -9.29 -26.15 -0.92
C GLY A 370 -9.57 -24.76 -0.37
N ALA A 371 -8.73 -23.79 -0.74
CA ALA A 371 -8.86 -22.38 -0.39
C ALA A 371 -10.13 -21.70 -0.95
N GLN A 372 -11.03 -22.45 -1.55
CA GLN A 372 -12.24 -21.95 -2.18
C GLN A 372 -13.48 -22.39 -1.40
N LEU A 373 -14.22 -21.43 -0.90
CA LEU A 373 -15.60 -21.62 -0.48
C LEU A 373 -16.49 -21.37 -1.69
N SER A 374 -16.93 -22.44 -2.35
CA SER A 374 -18.04 -22.32 -3.32
C SER A 374 -19.37 -22.53 -2.58
N SER A 375 -20.40 -21.86 -3.06
CA SER A 375 -21.76 -22.02 -2.54
C SER A 375 -22.27 -23.48 -2.56
N GLU A 376 -21.70 -24.31 -3.43
CA GLU A 376 -22.17 -25.68 -3.64
C GLU A 376 -21.48 -26.76 -2.79
N VAL A 377 -20.24 -26.54 -2.35
CA VAL A 377 -19.42 -27.61 -1.76
C VAL A 377 -19.33 -27.54 -0.24
N ILE A 378 -19.38 -26.37 0.38
CA ILE A 378 -19.13 -26.21 1.83
C ILE A 378 -20.34 -25.64 2.58
N LEU A 379 -21.23 -24.92 1.93
CA LEU A 379 -22.25 -24.08 2.57
C LEU A 379 -23.59 -24.79 2.76
N GLY A 380 -23.89 -25.85 2.01
CA GLY A 380 -25.19 -26.54 2.08
C GLY A 380 -26.36 -25.54 1.92
N ASP A 381 -27.35 -25.62 2.82
CA ASP A 381 -28.51 -24.74 2.83
C ASP A 381 -28.29 -23.46 3.69
N ALA A 382 -27.05 -23.00 3.83
CA ALA A 382 -26.77 -21.79 4.60
C ALA A 382 -27.27 -20.53 3.90
N ASP A 383 -27.97 -19.65 4.62
CA ASP A 383 -28.47 -18.38 4.10
C ASP A 383 -27.32 -17.36 3.89
N ALA A 384 -26.35 -17.37 4.81
CA ALA A 384 -25.16 -16.52 4.72
C ALA A 384 -23.95 -17.18 5.39
N VAL A 385 -22.77 -16.70 4.99
CA VAL A 385 -21.50 -17.01 5.66
C VAL A 385 -20.85 -15.74 6.13
N GLY A 386 -20.13 -15.78 7.23
CA GLY A 386 -19.47 -14.61 7.78
C GLY A 386 -18.25 -14.95 8.62
N GLU A 387 -17.43 -13.94 8.84
CA GLU A 387 -16.29 -13.98 9.76
C GLU A 387 -16.63 -13.20 11.01
N HIS A 388 -16.51 -13.83 12.17
CA HIS A 388 -16.85 -13.27 13.47
C HIS A 388 -15.62 -12.67 14.15
N TYR A 389 -15.78 -11.44 14.62
CA TYR A 389 -14.79 -10.72 15.41
C TYR A 389 -15.39 -10.35 16.78
N LEU A 390 -14.59 -10.50 17.81
CA LEU A 390 -14.86 -9.94 19.13
C LEU A 390 -13.90 -8.78 19.36
N LEU A 391 -14.42 -7.57 19.30
CA LEU A 391 -13.68 -6.32 19.40
C LEU A 391 -14.08 -5.57 20.68
N LYS A 392 -13.43 -4.44 20.94
CA LYS A 392 -13.86 -3.59 22.04
C LYS A 392 -15.26 -3.02 21.77
N PRO A 393 -16.11 -2.88 22.79
CA PRO A 393 -17.37 -2.13 22.65
C PRO A 393 -17.14 -0.74 22.04
N HIS A 394 -18.13 -0.24 21.32
CA HIS A 394 -18.11 1.09 20.69
C HIS A 394 -17.01 1.32 19.65
N THR A 395 -16.29 0.26 19.22
CA THR A 395 -15.37 0.35 18.09
C THR A 395 -16.11 0.83 16.85
N GLN A 396 -15.52 1.80 16.13
CA GLN A 396 -16.06 2.33 14.89
C GLN A 396 -15.54 1.54 13.69
N LEU A 397 -16.45 1.12 12.82
CA LEU A 397 -16.14 0.42 11.56
C LEU A 397 -16.23 1.40 10.40
N TYR A 398 -15.22 1.47 9.56
CA TYR A 398 -15.14 2.38 8.42
C TYR A 398 -15.23 1.69 7.06
N GLY A 399 -15.13 0.37 7.04
CA GLY A 399 -15.17 -0.45 5.84
C GLY A 399 -14.77 -1.89 6.13
N ALA A 400 -14.70 -2.68 5.06
CA ALA A 400 -14.21 -4.05 5.10
C ALA A 400 -13.44 -4.39 3.82
N TYR A 401 -12.43 -5.23 3.96
CA TYR A 401 -11.72 -5.84 2.84
C TYR A 401 -12.21 -7.27 2.67
N VAL A 402 -12.57 -7.65 1.45
CA VAL A 402 -12.98 -9.01 1.10
C VAL A 402 -12.05 -9.53 0.03
N MET A 403 -11.43 -10.67 0.29
CA MET A 403 -10.56 -11.33 -0.68
C MET A 403 -11.34 -12.40 -1.43
N LEU A 404 -11.42 -12.23 -2.76
CA LEU A 404 -12.17 -13.08 -3.65
C LEU A 404 -11.25 -13.95 -4.52
N ASP A 405 -11.65 -15.20 -4.72
CA ASP A 405 -11.13 -16.08 -5.75
C ASP A 405 -12.08 -16.06 -6.95
N MET A 406 -11.54 -15.69 -8.09
CA MET A 406 -12.25 -15.59 -9.36
C MET A 406 -11.77 -16.63 -10.39
N SER A 407 -10.98 -17.61 -9.97
CA SER A 407 -10.38 -18.60 -10.87
C SER A 407 -11.38 -19.46 -11.62
N GLN A 408 -12.60 -19.60 -11.08
CA GLN A 408 -13.69 -20.39 -11.68
C GLN A 408 -14.70 -19.55 -12.47
N VAL A 409 -14.50 -18.25 -12.55
CA VAL A 409 -15.38 -17.36 -13.32
C VAL A 409 -15.17 -17.62 -14.82
N LYS A 410 -16.24 -17.93 -15.52
CA LYS A 410 -16.20 -18.10 -16.98
C LYS A 410 -16.76 -16.87 -17.68
N PRO A 411 -15.97 -16.23 -18.55
CA PRO A 411 -16.37 -14.99 -19.24
C PRO A 411 -17.72 -15.08 -19.98
N ASN A 412 -17.95 -16.22 -20.61
CA ASN A 412 -19.13 -16.45 -21.48
C ASN A 412 -20.41 -16.79 -20.69
N GLU A 413 -20.29 -17.03 -19.38
CA GLU A 413 -21.42 -17.37 -18.50
C GLU A 413 -21.89 -16.15 -17.69
N LEU A 414 -21.14 -15.04 -17.72
CA LEU A 414 -21.57 -13.77 -17.14
C LEU A 414 -22.44 -13.06 -18.15
N GLY A 415 -23.73 -13.01 -17.89
CA GLY A 415 -24.67 -12.19 -18.67
C GLY A 415 -24.30 -10.70 -18.63
N SER A 416 -24.99 -9.89 -19.41
CA SER A 416 -24.90 -8.42 -19.37
C SER A 416 -25.45 -7.81 -18.06
N GLU A 417 -25.94 -8.66 -17.16
CA GLU A 417 -26.54 -8.23 -15.90
C GLU A 417 -25.45 -7.88 -14.86
N ASP A 418 -25.78 -6.97 -13.97
CA ASP A 418 -24.88 -6.49 -12.93
C ASP A 418 -24.39 -7.65 -12.05
N VAL A 419 -23.09 -7.89 -12.06
CA VAL A 419 -22.47 -8.89 -11.23
C VAL A 419 -22.14 -8.22 -9.90
N SER A 420 -23.03 -8.36 -8.96
CA SER A 420 -22.88 -7.78 -7.62
C SER A 420 -22.89 -8.84 -6.54
N MET A 421 -22.25 -8.57 -5.42
CA MET A 421 -22.44 -9.27 -4.16
C MET A 421 -22.99 -8.30 -3.12
N THR A 422 -23.44 -8.83 -1.99
CA THR A 422 -23.90 -8.02 -0.87
C THR A 422 -23.04 -8.31 0.35
N LEU A 423 -22.50 -7.25 0.99
CA LEU A 423 -21.86 -7.34 2.29
C LEU A 423 -22.86 -6.92 3.35
N GLU A 424 -23.13 -7.78 4.32
CA GLU A 424 -23.94 -7.51 5.49
C GLU A 424 -23.06 -7.37 6.73
N VAL A 425 -23.38 -6.40 7.59
CA VAL A 425 -22.65 -6.13 8.84
C VAL A 425 -23.59 -6.35 10.01
N TYR A 426 -23.25 -7.30 10.88
CA TYR A 426 -24.01 -7.58 12.11
C TYR A 426 -23.22 -7.16 13.34
N THR A 427 -23.87 -6.46 14.26
CA THR A 427 -23.28 -5.93 15.50
C THR A 427 -23.92 -6.52 16.75
N GLY A 428 -24.18 -7.83 16.73
CA GLY A 428 -24.79 -8.57 17.84
C GLY A 428 -26.32 -8.72 17.78
N GLY A 429 -26.97 -8.24 16.71
CA GLY A 429 -28.41 -8.39 16.44
C GLY A 429 -28.74 -9.55 15.48
N GLU A 430 -30.03 -9.92 15.38
CA GLU A 430 -30.50 -10.91 14.40
C GLU A 430 -30.57 -10.35 12.96
N SER A 431 -30.77 -9.03 12.83
CA SER A 431 -30.79 -8.31 11.56
C SER A 431 -29.47 -7.58 11.34
N PRO A 432 -29.05 -7.40 10.08
CA PRO A 432 -27.84 -6.63 9.79
C PRO A 432 -28.02 -5.16 10.18
N ALA A 433 -26.98 -4.58 10.79
CA ALA A 433 -26.89 -3.14 11.04
C ALA A 433 -26.68 -2.35 9.73
N ALA A 434 -26.09 -2.98 8.73
CA ALA A 434 -25.95 -2.43 7.38
C ALA A 434 -25.93 -3.53 6.34
N THR A 435 -26.47 -3.22 5.15
CA THR A 435 -26.44 -4.06 3.95
C THR A 435 -25.91 -3.22 2.80
N ILE A 436 -24.76 -3.62 2.24
CA ILE A 436 -24.00 -2.82 1.30
C ILE A 436 -23.84 -3.60 0.00
N PRO A 437 -24.42 -3.13 -1.12
CA PRO A 437 -24.19 -3.74 -2.43
C PRO A 437 -22.78 -3.44 -2.90
N VAL A 438 -22.12 -4.44 -3.48
CA VAL A 438 -20.75 -4.37 -3.99
C VAL A 438 -20.77 -4.79 -5.45
N ASP A 439 -20.48 -3.87 -6.35
CA ASP A 439 -20.37 -4.15 -7.78
C ASP A 439 -19.05 -4.85 -8.10
N LEU A 440 -19.12 -6.07 -8.57
CA LEU A 440 -17.98 -6.89 -8.98
C LEU A 440 -17.78 -6.91 -10.51
N SER A 441 -18.66 -6.31 -11.28
CA SER A 441 -18.68 -6.41 -12.75
C SER A 441 -17.34 -5.98 -13.36
N LYS A 442 -16.74 -4.93 -12.83
CA LYS A 442 -15.46 -4.37 -13.29
C LYS A 442 -14.28 -5.26 -12.96
N ILE A 443 -14.24 -5.75 -11.73
CA ILE A 443 -13.16 -6.62 -11.24
C ILE A 443 -13.16 -7.90 -12.06
N ILE A 444 -14.32 -8.46 -12.32
CA ILE A 444 -14.49 -9.68 -13.10
C ILE A 444 -14.11 -9.44 -14.57
N ARG A 445 -14.59 -8.37 -15.20
CA ARG A 445 -14.24 -8.05 -16.61
C ARG A 445 -12.74 -7.75 -16.76
N GLY A 446 -12.14 -6.99 -15.85
CA GLY A 446 -10.70 -6.75 -15.83
C GLY A 446 -9.88 -8.02 -15.70
N THR A 447 -10.35 -8.99 -14.92
CA THR A 447 -9.72 -10.30 -14.77
C THR A 447 -9.82 -11.14 -16.04
N LEU A 448 -10.92 -11.06 -16.76
CA LEU A 448 -11.20 -11.87 -17.95
C LEU A 448 -10.53 -11.35 -19.22
N SER A 449 -10.30 -10.05 -19.33
CA SER A 449 -9.57 -9.46 -20.48
C SER A 449 -8.07 -9.77 -20.46
N SER A 450 -7.53 -10.13 -19.30
CA SER A 450 -6.15 -10.58 -19.18
C SER A 450 -6.06 -12.09 -19.46
N ARG A 451 -5.51 -12.50 -20.59
CA ARG A 451 -5.17 -13.90 -20.91
C ARG A 451 -4.12 -14.53 -19.98
N GLN A 452 -3.95 -14.00 -18.76
CA GLN A 452 -2.92 -14.44 -17.83
C GLN A 452 -3.54 -15.10 -16.60
N ASP A 453 -3.20 -16.35 -16.38
CA ASP A 453 -3.60 -17.23 -15.27
C ASP A 453 -3.29 -16.72 -13.85
N ASN A 454 -2.72 -15.51 -13.70
CA ASN A 454 -2.14 -15.04 -12.44
C ASN A 454 -2.99 -14.01 -11.68
N LEU A 455 -4.21 -13.72 -12.14
CA LEU A 455 -5.10 -12.76 -11.49
C LEU A 455 -6.31 -13.44 -10.84
N LYS A 456 -6.06 -14.60 -10.24
CA LYS A 456 -7.11 -15.43 -9.63
C LYS A 456 -7.71 -14.76 -8.39
N TYR A 457 -6.89 -14.02 -7.64
CA TYR A 457 -7.25 -13.52 -6.32
C TYR A 457 -7.29 -12.00 -6.30
N ARG A 458 -8.40 -11.44 -5.81
CA ARG A 458 -8.64 -10.00 -5.77
C ARG A 458 -9.09 -9.56 -4.40
N GLU A 459 -8.51 -8.44 -3.97
CA GLU A 459 -9.01 -7.67 -2.85
C GLU A 459 -10.09 -6.71 -3.33
N VAL A 460 -11.18 -6.63 -2.56
CA VAL A 460 -12.25 -5.66 -2.74
C VAL A 460 -12.40 -4.88 -1.46
N PHE A 461 -12.20 -3.56 -1.52
CA PHE A 461 -12.47 -2.70 -0.39
C PHE A 461 -13.88 -2.14 -0.45
N VAL A 462 -14.68 -2.43 0.58
CA VAL A 462 -16.04 -1.93 0.75
C VAL A 462 -16.01 -0.80 1.77
N SER A 463 -16.05 0.45 1.31
CA SER A 463 -16.09 1.63 2.17
C SER A 463 -17.51 1.83 2.72
N PHE A 464 -17.65 2.04 4.03
CA PHE A 464 -18.95 2.35 4.61
C PHE A 464 -19.24 3.85 4.47
N PRO A 465 -20.43 4.23 3.96
CA PRO A 465 -20.80 5.64 3.79
C PRO A 465 -20.81 6.42 5.12
N GLN A 466 -21.25 5.75 6.18
CA GLN A 466 -21.20 6.24 7.56
C GLN A 466 -20.50 5.20 8.43
N PRO A 467 -19.76 5.62 9.46
CA PRO A 467 -19.19 4.68 10.42
C PRO A 467 -20.29 3.85 11.09
N ILE A 468 -20.02 2.58 11.31
CA ILE A 468 -20.90 1.66 12.04
C ILE A 468 -20.28 1.41 13.41
N GLU A 469 -21.00 1.76 14.46
CA GLU A 469 -20.56 1.56 15.84
C GLU A 469 -20.95 0.18 16.34
N LEU A 470 -20.02 -0.53 16.99
CA LEU A 470 -20.31 -1.79 17.65
C LEU A 470 -21.09 -1.56 18.94
N SER A 471 -21.95 -2.54 19.26
CA SER A 471 -22.69 -2.57 20.51
C SER A 471 -21.80 -2.79 21.74
N ASP A 472 -22.39 -2.70 22.94
CA ASP A 472 -21.72 -3.00 24.22
C ASP A 472 -21.09 -4.40 24.30
N ARG A 473 -21.49 -5.32 23.42
CA ARG A 473 -20.92 -6.67 23.35
C ARG A 473 -19.64 -6.75 22.52
N GLY A 474 -19.36 -5.74 21.69
CA GLY A 474 -18.20 -5.75 20.78
C GLY A 474 -18.25 -6.83 19.70
N GLU A 475 -19.41 -7.48 19.49
CA GLU A 475 -19.57 -8.50 18.48
C GLU A 475 -19.71 -7.91 17.08
N LEU A 476 -18.98 -8.46 16.14
CA LEU A 476 -19.04 -8.13 14.71
C LEU A 476 -19.09 -9.41 13.90
N ILE A 477 -20.03 -9.53 12.96
CA ILE A 477 -19.97 -10.51 11.89
C ILE A 477 -20.03 -9.74 10.56
N LEU A 478 -18.97 -9.87 9.77
CA LEU A 478 -18.98 -9.49 8.36
C LEU A 478 -19.49 -10.69 7.57
N ALA A 479 -20.58 -10.52 6.81
CA ALA A 479 -21.27 -11.63 6.20
C ALA A 479 -21.60 -11.38 4.73
N ILE A 480 -21.66 -12.46 3.96
CA ILE A 480 -22.12 -12.46 2.58
C ILE A 480 -23.27 -13.47 2.48
N PRO A 481 -24.47 -13.04 2.08
CA PRO A 481 -25.55 -13.93 1.73
C PRO A 481 -25.13 -14.89 0.62
N THR A 482 -25.33 -16.18 0.80
CA THR A 482 -24.86 -17.20 -0.16
C THR A 482 -25.43 -17.02 -1.56
N GLN A 483 -26.66 -16.51 -1.65
CA GLN A 483 -27.32 -16.24 -2.91
C GLN A 483 -26.80 -15.00 -3.63
N SER A 484 -26.07 -14.11 -2.92
CA SER A 484 -25.52 -12.89 -3.51
C SER A 484 -24.13 -13.10 -4.14
N LEU A 485 -23.46 -14.23 -3.89
CA LEU A 485 -22.19 -14.53 -4.54
C LEU A 485 -22.42 -14.91 -6.01
N PRO A 486 -21.79 -14.20 -6.96
CA PRO A 486 -21.87 -14.56 -8.36
C PRO A 486 -21.30 -15.95 -8.64
N LYS A 487 -21.81 -16.62 -9.67
CA LYS A 487 -21.34 -17.96 -10.05
C LYS A 487 -19.85 -17.95 -10.38
N GLY A 488 -19.10 -18.84 -9.75
CA GLY A 488 -17.65 -18.97 -9.94
C GLY A 488 -16.80 -18.02 -9.07
N VAL A 489 -17.43 -17.13 -8.30
CA VAL A 489 -16.75 -16.29 -7.30
C VAL A 489 -16.80 -16.97 -5.96
N SER A 490 -15.69 -17.00 -5.25
CA SER A 490 -15.56 -17.57 -3.89
C SER A 490 -14.81 -16.61 -2.98
N ILE A 491 -14.98 -16.78 -1.67
CA ILE A 491 -14.21 -16.04 -0.66
C ILE A 491 -12.95 -16.83 -0.32
N LEU A 492 -11.79 -16.19 -0.36
CA LEU A 492 -10.56 -16.81 0.12
C LEU A 492 -10.65 -17.11 1.62
N HIS A 493 -10.07 -18.22 2.05
CA HIS A 493 -10.09 -18.62 3.44
C HIS A 493 -8.83 -19.41 3.82
N GLN A 494 -8.57 -19.47 5.10
CA GLN A 494 -7.51 -20.30 5.69
C GLN A 494 -8.12 -21.37 6.58
N GLN A 495 -7.57 -22.58 6.51
CA GLN A 495 -7.88 -23.65 7.44
C GLN A 495 -6.81 -23.74 8.54
N TYR A 496 -7.24 -23.87 9.77
CA TYR A 496 -6.38 -24.02 10.94
C TYR A 496 -6.54 -25.41 11.55
N SER A 497 -5.45 -26.00 12.01
CA SER A 497 -5.47 -27.27 12.77
C SER A 497 -5.95 -27.10 14.22
N GLY A 498 -6.26 -25.89 14.65
CA GLY A 498 -6.73 -25.52 16.00
C GLY A 498 -7.83 -24.47 15.95
N ALA A 499 -7.99 -23.68 17.00
CA ALA A 499 -9.05 -22.70 17.19
C ALA A 499 -8.74 -21.32 16.55
N GLY A 500 -8.13 -21.28 15.38
CA GLY A 500 -7.67 -20.02 14.75
C GLY A 500 -8.72 -19.33 13.89
N GLY A 501 -9.77 -20.01 13.43
CA GLY A 501 -10.79 -19.46 12.53
C GLY A 501 -12.10 -19.15 13.26
N GLN A 502 -12.81 -18.16 12.75
CA GLN A 502 -14.06 -17.66 13.31
C GLN A 502 -15.20 -17.63 12.29
N MET A 503 -15.15 -18.54 11.30
CA MET A 503 -16.22 -18.64 10.31
C MET A 503 -17.55 -19.02 10.96
N MET A 504 -18.59 -18.27 10.62
CA MET A 504 -19.97 -18.48 11.05
C MET A 504 -20.86 -18.80 9.87
N ILE A 505 -21.87 -19.63 10.10
CA ILE A 505 -22.93 -19.97 9.14
C ILE A 505 -24.26 -19.48 9.71
N LYS A 506 -25.06 -18.79 8.89
CA LYS A 506 -26.41 -18.40 9.19
C LYS A 506 -27.41 -19.39 8.60
N SER A 507 -28.37 -19.81 9.42
CA SER A 507 -29.54 -20.57 8.99
C SER A 507 -30.77 -19.99 9.69
N GLY A 508 -31.69 -19.43 8.94
CA GLY A 508 -32.77 -18.59 9.47
C GLY A 508 -32.19 -17.38 10.22
N ASN A 509 -32.58 -17.20 11.47
CA ASN A 509 -32.09 -16.12 12.33
C ASN A 509 -30.88 -16.49 13.20
N LYS A 510 -30.35 -17.70 13.05
CA LYS A 510 -29.32 -18.19 13.96
C LYS A 510 -27.96 -18.29 13.28
N TRP A 511 -26.94 -17.70 13.92
CA TRP A 511 -25.53 -17.89 13.62
C TRP A 511 -24.94 -19.07 14.39
N THR A 512 -24.19 -19.93 13.71
CA THR A 512 -23.48 -21.06 14.31
C THR A 512 -22.03 -21.11 13.80
N PRO A 513 -21.04 -21.35 14.67
CA PRO A 513 -19.65 -21.48 14.23
C PRO A 513 -19.47 -22.72 13.34
N ARG A 514 -18.70 -22.56 12.27
CA ARG A 514 -18.33 -23.67 11.40
C ARG A 514 -17.06 -24.33 11.90
N THR A 515 -17.19 -25.56 12.35
CA THR A 515 -16.06 -26.40 12.74
C THR A 515 -15.84 -27.48 11.70
N LEU A 516 -14.60 -27.80 11.41
CA LEU A 516 -14.18 -28.92 10.60
C LEU A 516 -13.83 -30.12 11.52
N THR A 517 -13.79 -31.33 10.96
CA THR A 517 -13.37 -32.52 11.68
C THR A 517 -11.95 -32.41 12.26
N LYS A 518 -11.10 -31.58 11.65
CA LYS A 518 -9.70 -31.36 12.04
C LYS A 518 -9.35 -29.86 12.08
N GLY A 519 -10.22 -29.00 12.63
CA GLY A 519 -9.86 -27.60 12.79
C GLY A 519 -10.99 -26.61 12.55
N THR A 520 -10.62 -25.38 12.30
CA THR A 520 -11.52 -24.24 12.07
C THR A 520 -11.16 -23.53 10.76
N ILE A 521 -12.06 -22.68 10.31
CA ILE A 521 -11.88 -21.86 9.09
C ILE A 521 -11.92 -20.39 9.48
N ALA A 522 -11.02 -19.58 8.91
CA ALA A 522 -11.13 -18.14 8.87
C ALA A 522 -11.41 -17.67 7.43
N LEU A 523 -12.48 -16.94 7.24
CA LEU A 523 -12.76 -16.25 5.97
C LEU A 523 -11.87 -15.02 5.88
N TRP A 524 -11.36 -14.72 4.69
CA TRP A 524 -10.56 -13.53 4.52
C TRP A 524 -11.45 -12.32 4.23
N MET A 525 -12.09 -11.86 5.30
CA MET A 525 -12.99 -10.72 5.33
C MET A 525 -12.58 -9.83 6.49
N ASP A 526 -11.80 -8.80 6.25
CA ASP A 526 -11.10 -8.03 7.27
C ASP A 526 -11.80 -6.68 7.52
N PRO A 527 -12.24 -6.38 8.74
CA PRO A 527 -12.79 -5.06 9.06
C PRO A 527 -11.70 -3.98 9.10
N LEU A 528 -12.06 -2.78 8.67
CA LEU A 528 -11.30 -1.56 8.87
C LEU A 528 -11.88 -0.84 10.08
N ILE A 529 -11.17 -0.87 11.19
CA ILE A 529 -11.63 -0.33 12.46
C ILE A 529 -10.83 0.89 12.91
N GLY A 530 -11.52 1.85 13.53
CA GLY A 530 -10.90 2.93 14.28
C GLY A 530 -10.96 2.62 15.77
N ASP A 531 -9.86 2.85 16.47
CA ASP A 531 -9.86 2.74 17.93
C ASP A 531 -10.40 4.02 18.55
N SER A 532 -10.94 3.91 19.79
CA SER A 532 -11.31 5.08 20.58
C SER A 532 -10.08 5.94 20.91
N GLU A 533 -10.28 7.22 21.23
CA GLU A 533 -9.18 8.09 21.67
C GLU A 533 -8.49 7.56 22.95
N GLU A 534 -9.24 6.90 23.83
CA GLU A 534 -8.71 6.25 25.03
C GLU A 534 -7.77 5.09 24.70
N ASP A 535 -8.07 4.31 23.65
CA ASP A 535 -7.23 3.20 23.21
C ASP A 535 -5.90 3.64 22.62
N GLN A 536 -5.80 4.88 22.15
CA GLN A 536 -4.54 5.43 21.64
C GLN A 536 -3.53 5.70 22.76
N ALA A 537 -4.00 6.01 23.96
CA ALA A 537 -3.15 6.21 25.13
C ALA A 537 -2.60 4.88 25.69
N GLU A 538 -3.32 3.77 25.49
CA GLU A 538 -2.93 2.43 25.96
C GLU A 538 -2.19 1.59 24.92
N ARG A 539 -2.04 2.04 23.67
CA ARG A 539 -1.28 1.30 22.66
C ARG A 539 0.21 1.26 22.99
N SER A 540 0.56 0.39 23.88
CA SER A 540 1.90 -0.18 23.84
C SER A 540 1.95 -1.16 22.67
N TYR A 541 2.31 -0.69 21.46
CA TYR A 541 2.85 -1.60 20.46
C TYR A 541 3.93 -2.43 21.14
N PRO A 542 4.01 -3.74 20.91
CA PRO A 542 5.09 -4.51 21.48
C PRO A 542 6.41 -3.83 21.13
N LEU A 543 7.32 -3.74 22.08
CA LEU A 543 8.61 -3.09 21.92
C LEU A 543 9.35 -3.57 20.67
N PHE A 544 9.11 -4.83 20.32
CA PHE A 544 9.62 -5.44 19.08
C PHE A 544 8.70 -6.55 18.57
N SER A 545 8.87 -6.89 17.30
CA SER A 545 8.24 -8.03 16.64
C SER A 545 9.29 -8.92 15.96
N LEU A 546 8.90 -10.16 15.68
CA LEU A 546 9.72 -11.15 14.98
C LEU A 546 8.97 -11.63 13.74
N THR A 547 9.62 -11.56 12.58
CA THR A 547 9.06 -12.04 11.31
C THR A 547 10.06 -12.96 10.62
N SER A 548 9.65 -14.15 10.22
CA SER A 548 10.48 -15.05 9.40
C SER A 548 10.51 -14.50 7.97
N THR A 549 11.66 -14.06 7.51
CA THR A 549 11.85 -13.53 6.14
C THR A 549 12.30 -14.60 5.15
N SER A 550 12.91 -15.66 5.67
CA SER A 550 13.29 -16.86 4.91
C SER A 550 13.43 -18.05 5.88
N PRO A 551 13.60 -19.28 5.38
CA PRO A 551 13.91 -20.42 6.23
C PRO A 551 15.12 -20.23 7.15
N GLU A 552 16.07 -19.39 6.73
CA GLU A 552 17.33 -19.17 7.44
C GLU A 552 17.40 -17.84 8.21
N GLN A 553 16.41 -16.96 8.06
CA GLN A 553 16.47 -15.60 8.59
C GLN A 553 15.20 -15.20 9.33
N ILE A 554 15.40 -14.49 10.42
CA ILE A 554 14.34 -13.83 11.20
C ILE A 554 14.65 -12.35 11.26
N LEU A 555 13.69 -11.53 10.90
CA LEU A 555 13.74 -10.09 11.12
C LEU A 555 13.20 -9.79 12.52
N LEU A 556 14.04 -9.19 13.35
CA LEU A 556 13.63 -8.51 14.57
C LEU A 556 13.44 -7.03 14.26
N GLN A 557 12.23 -6.54 14.46
CA GLN A 557 11.89 -5.14 14.20
C GLN A 557 11.46 -4.46 15.49
N LEU A 558 12.14 -3.36 15.84
CA LEU A 558 11.78 -2.52 16.97
C LEU A 558 10.58 -1.62 16.63
N ALA A 559 9.81 -1.29 17.64
CA ALA A 559 8.70 -0.33 17.51
C ALA A 559 9.20 1.05 17.06
N ASP A 560 8.36 1.77 16.32
CA ASP A 560 8.68 3.06 15.74
C ASP A 560 9.09 4.14 16.76
N ARG A 561 8.53 4.05 17.98
CA ARG A 561 8.85 4.96 19.08
C ARG A 561 10.25 4.77 19.68
N VAL A 562 10.93 3.68 19.34
CA VAL A 562 12.30 3.43 19.84
C VAL A 562 13.28 4.27 19.04
N SER A 563 13.74 5.37 19.63
CA SER A 563 14.73 6.28 19.04
C SER A 563 16.17 5.97 19.47
N GLU A 564 16.33 5.12 20.48
CA GLU A 564 17.62 4.78 21.09
C GLU A 564 18.09 3.38 20.65
N THR A 565 19.35 3.08 20.91
CA THR A 565 19.88 1.72 20.75
C THR A 565 19.19 0.79 21.73
N ALA A 566 18.83 -0.41 21.29
CA ALA A 566 18.23 -1.42 22.14
C ALA A 566 19.21 -2.58 22.37
N GLU A 567 19.09 -3.23 23.53
CA GLU A 567 19.86 -4.42 23.88
C GLU A 567 19.01 -5.67 23.67
N LEU A 568 19.55 -6.64 22.94
CA LEU A 568 18.95 -7.94 22.68
C LEU A 568 19.61 -9.01 23.53
N GLY A 569 18.84 -9.81 24.23
CA GLY A 569 19.26 -11.04 24.88
C GLY A 569 18.41 -12.22 24.45
N ILE A 570 19.01 -13.34 24.07
CA ILE A 570 18.31 -14.58 23.77
C ILE A 570 18.71 -15.63 24.80
N TYR A 571 17.72 -16.28 25.39
CA TYR A 571 17.91 -17.23 26.49
C TYR A 571 17.15 -18.53 26.22
N THR A 572 17.66 -19.65 26.68
CA THR A 572 16.90 -20.89 26.80
C THR A 572 15.81 -20.72 27.86
N ILE A 573 14.82 -21.60 27.88
CA ILE A 573 13.80 -21.62 28.95
C ILE A 573 14.37 -21.88 30.34
N SER A 574 15.58 -22.47 30.43
CA SER A 574 16.32 -22.66 31.69
C SER A 574 17.08 -21.41 32.13
N GLY A 575 17.03 -20.31 31.38
CA GLY A 575 17.70 -19.05 31.70
C GLY A 575 19.14 -18.96 31.21
N GLN A 576 19.66 -19.97 30.52
CA GLN A 576 20.99 -19.91 29.92
C GLN A 576 21.00 -18.90 28.75
N LYS A 577 21.92 -17.94 28.80
CA LYS A 577 22.10 -16.97 27.71
C LYS A 577 22.71 -17.65 26.49
N VAL A 578 22.04 -17.52 25.34
CA VAL A 578 22.46 -18.06 24.04
C VAL A 578 23.13 -17.00 23.20
N TYR A 579 22.56 -15.78 23.19
CA TYR A 579 23.02 -14.70 22.33
C TYR A 579 22.77 -13.34 22.99
N THR A 580 23.61 -12.37 22.67
CA THR A 580 23.38 -10.97 23.06
C THR A 580 23.94 -10.05 21.99
N ALA A 581 23.27 -8.95 21.73
CA ALA A 581 23.70 -7.93 20.79
C ALA A 581 23.08 -6.58 21.14
N THR A 582 23.80 -5.52 20.83
CA THR A 582 23.22 -4.18 20.75
C THR A 582 22.55 -4.05 19.39
N LEU A 583 21.29 -3.68 19.38
CA LEU A 583 20.51 -3.47 18.18
C LEU A 583 20.70 -2.01 17.74
N PRO A 584 21.54 -1.74 16.74
CA PRO A 584 21.80 -0.36 16.30
C PRO A 584 20.64 0.18 15.49
N SER A 585 19.64 -0.65 15.20
CA SER A 585 18.63 -0.37 14.18
C SER A 585 17.24 -0.88 14.52
N ARG A 586 16.23 -0.26 13.87
CA ARG A 586 14.85 -0.70 13.93
C ARG A 586 14.65 -2.11 13.39
N ALA A 587 15.46 -2.53 12.42
CA ALA A 587 15.36 -3.82 11.77
C ALA A 587 16.70 -4.55 11.85
N THR A 588 16.74 -5.70 12.50
CA THR A 588 17.93 -6.53 12.63
C THR A 588 17.62 -7.94 12.16
N ILE A 589 18.44 -8.46 11.25
CA ILE A 589 18.32 -9.84 10.78
C ILE A 589 19.10 -10.74 11.72
N LEU A 590 18.41 -11.75 12.24
CA LEU A 590 19.00 -12.82 13.02
C LEU A 590 19.12 -14.07 12.14
N ASP A 591 20.28 -14.73 12.20
CA ASP A 591 20.46 -16.04 11.56
C ASP A 591 19.66 -17.09 12.34
N ARG A 592 18.63 -17.67 11.73
CA ARG A 592 17.77 -18.67 12.36
C ARG A 592 18.55 -19.91 12.77
N ARG A 593 19.62 -20.25 12.04
CA ARG A 593 20.46 -21.44 12.33
C ARG A 593 21.13 -21.37 13.70
N MET A 594 21.34 -20.16 14.24
CA MET A 594 21.85 -20.00 15.62
C MET A 594 20.87 -20.48 16.68
N LEU A 595 19.60 -20.58 16.35
CA LEU A 595 18.50 -20.86 17.27
C LEU A 595 17.90 -22.25 17.03
N GLU A 596 18.28 -22.92 15.93
CA GLU A 596 17.80 -24.26 15.60
C GLU A 596 18.21 -25.28 16.66
N GLY A 597 17.28 -26.16 17.02
CA GLY A 597 17.50 -27.20 18.01
C GLY A 597 17.45 -26.75 19.45
N LEU A 598 17.31 -25.44 19.72
CA LEU A 598 17.17 -24.94 21.09
C LEU A 598 15.76 -25.11 21.66
N GLY A 599 14.80 -25.52 20.82
CA GLY A 599 13.40 -25.61 21.21
C GLY A 599 12.78 -24.24 21.47
N VAL A 600 12.18 -24.05 22.64
CA VAL A 600 11.65 -22.76 23.06
C VAL A 600 12.76 -21.89 23.62
N VAL A 601 12.89 -20.67 23.07
CA VAL A 601 13.79 -19.61 23.58
C VAL A 601 12.99 -18.41 24.04
N VAL A 602 13.56 -17.63 24.93
CA VAL A 602 13.07 -16.32 25.35
C VAL A 602 13.92 -15.25 24.68
N ILE A 603 13.31 -14.42 23.85
CA ILE A 603 13.94 -13.26 23.22
C ILE A 603 13.54 -12.05 24.05
N HIS A 604 14.51 -11.37 24.62
CA HIS A 604 14.36 -10.22 25.49
C HIS A 604 15.01 -9.00 24.85
N VAL A 605 14.28 -7.89 24.79
CA VAL A 605 14.77 -6.62 24.27
C VAL A 605 14.54 -5.55 25.33
N THR A 606 15.55 -4.73 25.54
CA THR A 606 15.49 -3.54 26.39
C THR A 606 15.87 -2.31 25.58
N ALA A 607 15.06 -1.25 25.65
CA ALA A 607 15.30 0.03 24.99
C ALA A 607 14.94 1.17 25.96
N GLY A 608 15.94 1.86 26.48
CA GLY A 608 15.75 2.85 27.55
C GLY A 608 15.08 2.24 28.78
N SER A 609 13.91 2.74 29.15
CA SER A 609 13.10 2.22 30.28
C SER A 609 12.12 1.10 29.87
N GLU A 610 11.96 0.82 28.59
CA GLU A 610 11.06 -0.22 28.09
C GLU A 610 11.77 -1.56 27.96
N GLN A 611 11.07 -2.63 28.29
CA GLN A 611 11.55 -4.00 28.07
C GLN A 611 10.40 -4.93 27.72
N LEU A 612 10.69 -5.92 26.86
CA LEU A 612 9.74 -6.94 26.45
C LEU A 612 10.44 -8.29 26.27
N SER A 613 9.78 -9.35 26.69
CA SER A 613 10.21 -10.74 26.42
C SER A 613 9.16 -11.48 25.62
N ILE A 614 9.58 -12.13 24.55
CA ILE A 614 8.72 -12.98 23.71
C ILE A 614 9.28 -14.41 23.73
N LYS A 615 8.40 -15.42 23.88
CA LYS A 615 8.77 -16.82 23.68
C LYS A 615 8.63 -17.19 22.21
N ALA A 616 9.66 -17.79 21.66
CA ALA A 616 9.66 -18.25 20.26
C ALA A 616 10.12 -19.72 20.19
N LEU A 617 9.52 -20.48 19.28
CA LEU A 617 9.82 -21.91 19.10
C LEU A 617 10.74 -22.11 17.89
N PHE A 618 11.87 -22.75 18.09
CA PHE A 618 12.85 -23.13 17.07
C PHE A 618 13.10 -24.65 17.15
N PRO A 619 12.23 -25.48 16.55
CA PRO A 619 12.42 -26.92 16.55
C PRO A 619 13.70 -27.29 15.80
N ALA A 620 14.28 -28.45 16.14
CA ALA A 620 15.28 -29.08 15.29
C ALA A 620 14.61 -29.52 13.97
N ASN A 621 15.28 -29.34 12.87
CA ASN A 621 14.84 -29.81 11.56
C ASN A 621 14.81 -31.35 11.50
#